data_1bd97d471b1f17241380ab4667f185fb
#
_entry.id   1bd97d471b1f17241380ab4667f185fb
#
_cell.length_a   1.000
_cell.length_b   1.000
_cell.length_c   1.000
_cell.angle_alpha   90.00
_cell.angle_beta   90.00
_cell.angle_gamma   90.00
#
_symmetry.space_group_name_H-M   'P 1'
#
loop_
_entity.id
_entity.type
_entity.pdbx_description
1 polymer ?
#
loop_
_entity_poly.entity_id
_entity_poly.type
_entity_poly.pdbx_seq_one_letter_code
_entity_poly.pdbx_strand_id
1 'polypeptide(L)'
;MKKTISFILVVIMCLALAACSNSRPDDSVKEIAPQASQMKSICELATMKCYYHNVAKYFEEDASGALWWKKDRKFWVEYSGVVTIGIDTSLVTMEIDGDIVTITIPPAKVFGCKVDKETLTKDSFIVAQDSAAVEAEHQTEAFKDAQAKMREAAENDTALLASAQQRAQKLLEDYVLNIGNSVGKTYTIKWVYLNAEADPSDGASESITVPENP
;
A
#
# COMPACT_ATOMS: atom_id res chain seq x y z
N MET A 1 30.49 18.41 -72.85
CA MET A 1 30.40 17.31 -71.91
C MET A 1 30.66 17.71 -70.41
N LYS A 2 31.79 18.37 -70.05
CA LYS A 2 32.07 18.77 -68.68
C LYS A 2 31.03 19.71 -68.03
N LYS A 3 30.51 20.67 -68.82
CA LYS A 3 29.51 21.66 -68.35
C LYS A 3 28.12 21.05 -68.14
N THR A 4 27.74 20.04 -68.94
CA THR A 4 26.46 19.32 -68.76
C THR A 4 26.48 18.41 -67.60
N ILE A 5 27.60 17.73 -67.25
CA ILE A 5 27.78 16.90 -66.08
C ILE A 5 27.70 17.76 -64.82
N SER A 6 28.31 18.94 -64.78
CA SER A 6 28.25 19.88 -63.67
C SER A 6 26.83 20.36 -63.40
N PHE A 7 26.02 20.59 -64.40
CA PHE A 7 24.64 21.06 -64.27
C PHE A 7 23.73 19.93 -63.68
N ILE A 8 23.94 18.69 -64.10
CA ILE A 8 23.21 17.51 -63.57
C ILE A 8 23.55 17.30 -62.13
N LEU A 9 24.80 17.49 -61.73
CA LEU A 9 25.26 17.27 -60.34
C LEU A 9 24.65 18.32 -59.38
N VAL A 10 24.50 19.58 -59.83
CA VAL A 10 23.84 20.66 -59.08
C VAL A 10 22.35 20.37 -58.92
N VAL A 11 21.66 19.89 -59.96
CA VAL A 11 20.23 19.55 -59.90
C VAL A 11 19.97 18.39 -58.95
N ILE A 12 20.84 17.37 -58.95
CA ILE A 12 20.73 16.24 -57.98
C ILE A 12 20.95 16.72 -56.55
N MET A 13 21.89 17.64 -56.33
CA MET A 13 22.16 18.19 -55.00
C MET A 13 20.98 19.06 -54.49
N CYS A 14 20.32 19.82 -55.36
CA CYS A 14 19.12 20.58 -55.01
C CYS A 14 17.91 19.67 -54.72
N LEU A 15 17.75 18.56 -55.44
CA LEU A 15 16.70 17.56 -55.17
C LEU A 15 16.91 16.82 -53.82
N ALA A 16 18.17 16.56 -53.45
CA ALA A 16 18.49 15.93 -52.15
C ALA A 16 18.16 16.85 -50.95
N LEU A 17 18.30 18.17 -51.11
CA LEU A 17 17.94 19.14 -50.06
C LEU A 17 16.43 19.30 -49.89
N ALA A 18 15.62 19.07 -50.95
CA ALA A 18 14.16 19.14 -50.86
C ALA A 18 13.55 17.88 -50.17
N ALA A 19 14.27 16.75 -50.15
CA ALA A 19 13.81 15.52 -49.52
C ALA A 19 13.93 15.52 -47.96
N CYS A 20 14.74 16.43 -47.39
CA CYS A 20 14.96 16.51 -45.96
C CYS A 20 13.96 17.39 -45.17
N SER A 21 13.02 18.07 -45.87
CA SER A 21 12.15 19.06 -45.22
C SER A 21 10.76 18.55 -44.83
N ASN A 22 10.48 17.25 -44.88
CA ASN A 22 9.14 16.74 -44.59
C ASN A 22 9.08 15.74 -43.39
N SER A 23 10.08 15.74 -42.53
CA SER A 23 9.94 15.22 -41.17
C SER A 23 9.45 16.37 -40.30
N ARG A 24 8.15 16.66 -40.32
CA ARG A 24 7.53 17.32 -39.20
C ARG A 24 7.78 16.37 -38.01
N PRO A 25 8.45 16.84 -36.94
CA PRO A 25 8.34 16.10 -35.70
C PRO A 25 6.83 16.00 -35.46
N ASP A 26 6.37 14.77 -35.23
CA ASP A 26 5.05 14.51 -34.71
C ASP A 26 5.06 15.15 -33.31
N ASP A 27 4.77 16.45 -33.24
CA ASP A 27 4.41 17.18 -32.04
C ASP A 27 3.00 16.73 -31.62
N SER A 28 2.79 15.40 -31.56
CA SER A 28 1.80 14.87 -30.68
C SER A 28 2.33 15.19 -29.28
N VAL A 29 1.97 16.35 -28.76
CA VAL A 29 2.03 16.68 -27.34
C VAL A 29 1.34 15.49 -26.70
N LYS A 30 2.11 14.53 -26.14
CA LYS A 30 1.55 13.43 -25.38
C LYS A 30 0.67 14.09 -24.34
N GLU A 31 -0.63 13.97 -24.53
CA GLU A 31 -1.60 14.53 -23.60
C GLU A 31 -1.23 14.00 -22.22
N ILE A 32 -0.70 14.89 -21.38
CA ILE A 32 -0.33 14.52 -20.01
C ILE A 32 -1.65 14.33 -19.28
N ALA A 33 -1.94 13.08 -18.96
CA ALA A 33 -3.14 12.67 -18.20
C ALA A 33 -2.71 11.80 -17.02
N PRO A 34 -3.53 11.72 -15.96
CA PRO A 34 -3.29 10.80 -14.87
C PRO A 34 -3.11 9.36 -15.37
N GLN A 35 -2.15 8.61 -14.80
CA GLN A 35 -1.82 7.25 -15.23
C GLN A 35 -2.02 6.25 -14.10
N ALA A 36 -2.70 5.14 -14.39
CA ALA A 36 -2.98 4.08 -13.43
C ALA A 36 -1.71 3.47 -12.80
N SER A 37 -0.61 3.37 -13.56
CA SER A 37 0.67 2.88 -13.05
C SER A 37 1.28 3.79 -11.98
N GLN A 38 1.17 5.10 -12.16
CA GLN A 38 1.65 6.07 -11.18
C GLN A 38 0.76 6.07 -9.92
N MET A 39 -0.54 5.90 -10.09
CA MET A 39 -1.46 5.77 -8.96
C MET A 39 -1.13 4.56 -8.07
N LYS A 40 -0.80 3.42 -8.67
CA LYS A 40 -0.37 2.23 -7.91
C LYS A 40 0.87 2.52 -7.07
N SER A 41 1.87 3.19 -7.66
CA SER A 41 3.08 3.60 -6.92
C SER A 41 2.76 4.58 -5.78
N ILE A 42 1.79 5.48 -5.97
CA ILE A 42 1.33 6.40 -4.92
C ILE A 42 0.67 5.64 -3.77
N CYS A 43 -0.16 4.63 -4.06
CA CYS A 43 -0.75 3.77 -3.04
C CYS A 43 0.30 2.98 -2.25
N GLU A 44 1.39 2.54 -2.90
CA GLU A 44 2.53 1.93 -2.20
C GLU A 44 3.20 2.91 -1.24
N LEU A 45 3.39 4.17 -1.65
CA LEU A 45 3.92 5.24 -0.80
C LEU A 45 2.96 5.63 0.35
N ALA A 46 1.66 5.39 0.17
CA ALA A 46 0.66 5.64 1.20
C ALA A 46 0.72 4.66 2.38
N THR A 47 1.51 3.58 2.25
CA THR A 47 1.68 2.56 3.30
C THR A 47 2.14 3.19 4.61
N MET A 48 1.45 2.83 5.70
CA MET A 48 1.73 3.29 7.05
C MET A 48 2.44 2.19 7.84
N LYS A 49 3.38 2.60 8.70
CA LYS A 49 4.00 1.74 9.70
C LYS A 49 3.58 2.19 11.09
N CYS A 50 2.95 1.31 11.83
CA CYS A 50 2.51 1.54 13.20
C CYS A 50 3.40 0.77 14.15
N TYR A 51 3.96 1.47 15.12
CA TYR A 51 4.83 0.88 16.13
C TYR A 51 3.99 0.54 17.35
N TYR A 52 4.08 -0.72 17.75
CA TYR A 52 3.39 -1.25 18.92
C TYR A 52 4.40 -1.57 20.00
N HIS A 53 4.04 -1.25 21.24
CA HIS A 53 4.72 -1.69 22.44
C HIS A 53 3.67 -2.32 23.35
N ASN A 54 3.82 -3.60 23.66
CA ASN A 54 2.76 -4.38 24.30
C ASN A 54 3.33 -5.41 25.26
N VAL A 55 2.45 -5.95 26.12
CA VAL A 55 2.76 -7.05 27.03
C VAL A 55 1.81 -8.22 26.73
N ALA A 56 2.36 -9.37 26.35
CA ALA A 56 1.62 -10.61 26.23
C ALA A 56 1.73 -11.43 27.52
N LYS A 57 0.60 -11.99 27.95
CA LYS A 57 0.55 -12.92 29.09
C LYS A 57 0.51 -14.35 28.55
N TYR A 58 1.42 -15.18 29.04
CA TYR A 58 1.38 -16.62 28.85
C TYR A 58 0.86 -17.31 30.12
N PHE A 59 -0.07 -18.24 29.97
CA PHE A 59 -0.65 -18.99 31.05
C PHE A 59 -0.92 -20.42 30.60
N GLU A 60 -0.43 -21.39 31.38
CA GLU A 60 -0.66 -22.82 31.19
C GLU A 60 -0.97 -23.44 32.54
N GLU A 61 -2.17 -24.03 32.65
CA GLU A 61 -2.61 -24.73 33.88
C GLU A 61 -1.87 -26.05 34.01
N ASP A 62 -1.61 -26.45 35.28
CA ASP A 62 -1.04 -27.75 35.60
C ASP A 62 0.26 -28.10 34.85
N ALA A 63 1.07 -27.09 34.49
CA ALA A 63 2.24 -27.20 33.64
C ALA A 63 3.36 -28.09 34.23
N SER A 64 3.37 -28.31 35.56
CA SER A 64 4.33 -29.21 36.22
C SER A 64 3.80 -29.74 37.53
N GLY A 65 4.38 -30.84 37.99
CA GLY A 65 4.00 -31.51 39.25
C GLY A 65 2.96 -32.62 39.08
N ALA A 66 2.59 -33.27 40.16
CA ALA A 66 1.61 -34.34 40.18
C ALA A 66 0.64 -34.19 41.37
N LEU A 67 -0.61 -34.63 41.20
CA LEU A 67 -1.66 -34.58 42.23
C LEU A 67 -1.90 -33.15 42.77
N TRP A 68 -1.66 -32.88 44.03
CA TRP A 68 -1.85 -31.57 44.69
C TRP A 68 -0.64 -30.66 44.67
N TRP A 69 0.50 -31.05 44.04
CA TRP A 69 1.71 -30.26 43.90
C TRP A 69 1.81 -29.62 42.52
N LYS A 70 0.70 -29.51 41.82
CA LYS A 70 0.66 -28.94 40.48
C LYS A 70 0.99 -27.44 40.51
N LYS A 71 1.74 -27.00 39.57
CA LYS A 71 2.09 -25.58 39.37
C LYS A 71 1.73 -25.15 37.97
N ASP A 72 1.09 -24.01 37.87
CA ASP A 72 0.84 -23.36 36.61
C ASP A 72 2.12 -22.68 36.08
N ARG A 73 2.20 -22.52 34.78
CA ARG A 73 3.22 -21.70 34.17
C ARG A 73 2.63 -20.33 33.84
N LYS A 74 3.25 -19.26 34.41
CA LYS A 74 2.77 -17.89 34.32
C LYS A 74 3.93 -16.96 34.05
N PHE A 75 3.92 -16.30 32.92
CA PHE A 75 4.89 -15.23 32.63
C PHE A 75 4.31 -14.20 31.69
N TRP A 76 4.94 -13.04 31.62
CA TRP A 76 4.61 -11.97 30.71
C TRP A 76 5.80 -11.73 29.79
N VAL A 77 5.51 -11.35 28.56
CA VAL A 77 6.51 -10.96 27.56
C VAL A 77 6.24 -9.52 27.16
N GLU A 78 7.17 -8.63 27.46
CA GLU A 78 7.17 -7.27 26.94
C GLU A 78 7.84 -7.28 25.57
N TYR A 79 7.17 -6.71 24.56
CA TYR A 79 7.65 -6.73 23.19
C TYR A 79 7.26 -5.48 22.42
N SER A 80 8.10 -5.12 21.47
CA SER A 80 7.80 -4.11 20.45
C SER A 80 7.64 -4.75 19.09
N GLY A 81 6.89 -4.09 18.22
CA GLY A 81 6.69 -4.58 16.87
C GLY A 81 6.20 -3.50 15.92
N VAL A 82 6.17 -3.84 14.65
CA VAL A 82 5.72 -2.98 13.58
C VAL A 82 4.64 -3.66 12.78
N VAL A 83 3.51 -2.98 12.63
CA VAL A 83 2.43 -3.37 11.73
C VAL A 83 2.47 -2.46 10.51
N THR A 84 2.40 -3.06 9.32
CA THR A 84 2.35 -2.35 8.05
C THR A 84 0.93 -2.41 7.51
N ILE A 85 0.35 -1.25 7.23
CA ILE A 85 -1.04 -1.08 6.80
C ILE A 85 -1.06 -0.25 5.53
N GLY A 86 -1.94 -0.57 4.60
CA GLY A 86 -2.08 0.18 3.36
C GLY A 86 -3.20 -0.36 2.47
N ILE A 87 -3.16 0.05 1.21
CA ILE A 87 -4.14 -0.29 0.17
C ILE A 87 -3.54 -1.34 -0.78
N ASP A 88 -4.35 -2.32 -1.16
CA ASP A 88 -3.95 -3.28 -2.18
C ASP A 88 -3.94 -2.63 -3.57
N THR A 89 -2.75 -2.32 -4.05
CA THR A 89 -2.55 -1.61 -5.31
C THR A 89 -3.02 -2.40 -6.54
N SER A 90 -3.17 -3.71 -6.44
CA SER A 90 -3.65 -4.56 -7.54
C SER A 90 -5.14 -4.32 -7.82
N LEU A 91 -5.90 -3.88 -6.82
CA LEU A 91 -7.33 -3.60 -6.87
C LEU A 91 -7.64 -2.13 -7.15
N VAL A 92 -6.64 -1.25 -7.20
CA VAL A 92 -6.83 0.17 -7.54
C VAL A 92 -6.93 0.33 -9.04
N THR A 93 -8.05 0.89 -9.52
CA THR A 93 -8.26 1.21 -10.93
C THR A 93 -8.61 2.68 -11.11
N MET A 94 -8.40 3.18 -12.32
CA MET A 94 -8.75 4.54 -12.71
C MET A 94 -9.31 4.55 -14.12
N GLU A 95 -10.42 5.27 -14.29
CA GLU A 95 -11.04 5.53 -15.57
C GLU A 95 -11.20 7.04 -15.76
N ILE A 96 -10.92 7.53 -16.96
CA ILE A 96 -11.03 8.95 -17.30
C ILE A 96 -12.06 9.10 -18.39
N ASP A 97 -13.09 9.90 -18.13
CA ASP A 97 -14.13 10.27 -19.09
C ASP A 97 -14.24 11.81 -19.12
N GLY A 98 -13.63 12.42 -20.12
CA GLY A 98 -13.52 13.87 -20.22
C GLY A 98 -12.75 14.46 -19.05
N ASP A 99 -13.45 15.26 -18.22
CA ASP A 99 -12.89 15.89 -17.02
C ASP A 99 -13.22 15.10 -15.73
N ILE A 100 -13.86 13.94 -15.86
CA ILE A 100 -14.20 13.09 -14.73
C ILE A 100 -13.18 11.97 -14.61
N VAL A 101 -12.55 11.83 -13.43
CA VAL A 101 -11.62 10.75 -13.08
C VAL A 101 -12.30 9.87 -12.04
N THR A 102 -12.70 8.67 -12.44
CA THR A 102 -13.28 7.68 -11.52
C THR A 102 -12.17 6.81 -10.96
N ILE A 103 -11.99 6.81 -9.65
CA ILE A 103 -10.97 6.02 -8.95
C ILE A 103 -11.66 4.96 -8.10
N THR A 104 -11.37 3.68 -8.38
CA THR A 104 -11.80 2.57 -7.55
C THR A 104 -10.72 2.25 -6.53
N ILE A 105 -11.09 2.18 -5.26
CA ILE A 105 -10.17 1.93 -4.15
C ILE A 105 -10.72 0.85 -3.21
N PRO A 106 -9.92 -0.19 -2.85
CA PRO A 106 -10.31 -1.17 -1.86
C PRO A 106 -10.15 -0.62 -0.43
N PRO A 107 -10.72 -1.26 0.59
CA PRO A 107 -10.45 -0.94 1.98
C PRO A 107 -8.97 -1.14 2.32
N ALA A 108 -8.48 -0.38 3.29
CA ALA A 108 -7.14 -0.60 3.83
C ALA A 108 -7.08 -1.92 4.58
N LYS A 109 -5.93 -2.59 4.53
CA LYS A 109 -5.68 -3.86 5.21
C LYS A 109 -4.29 -3.93 5.83
N VAL A 110 -4.11 -4.87 6.75
CA VAL A 110 -2.81 -5.19 7.32
C VAL A 110 -2.02 -6.07 6.36
N PHE A 111 -0.90 -5.57 5.85
CA PHE A 111 0.01 -6.31 4.97
C PHE A 111 1.00 -7.17 5.73
N GLY A 112 1.45 -6.69 6.87
CA GLY A 112 2.47 -7.36 7.65
C GLY A 112 2.47 -6.95 9.11
N CYS A 113 2.90 -7.91 9.93
CA CYS A 113 3.07 -7.73 11.36
C CYS A 113 4.39 -8.41 11.75
N LYS A 114 5.30 -7.65 12.33
CA LYS A 114 6.62 -8.15 12.70
C LYS A 114 6.96 -7.67 14.10
N VAL A 115 7.14 -8.62 15.01
CA VAL A 115 7.71 -8.34 16.33
C VAL A 115 9.21 -8.11 16.17
N ASP A 116 9.71 -7.08 16.83
CA ASP A 116 11.13 -6.78 16.84
C ASP A 116 11.87 -7.69 17.83
N LYS A 117 12.62 -8.64 17.26
CA LYS A 117 13.38 -9.61 18.05
C LYS A 117 14.52 -8.99 18.84
N GLU A 118 15.02 -7.83 18.43
CA GLU A 118 16.10 -7.13 19.11
C GLU A 118 15.62 -6.51 20.43
N THR A 119 14.31 -6.26 20.56
CA THR A 119 13.71 -5.79 21.82
C THR A 119 13.46 -6.91 22.83
N LEU A 120 13.58 -8.18 22.40
CA LEU A 120 13.36 -9.33 23.25
C LEU A 120 14.68 -9.71 23.96
N THR A 121 14.86 -9.20 25.15
CA THR A 121 15.97 -9.54 26.05
C THR A 121 15.51 -10.51 27.15
N LYS A 122 16.41 -10.96 27.98
CA LYS A 122 16.03 -11.78 29.16
C LYS A 122 15.10 -11.00 30.10
N ASP A 123 15.27 -9.69 30.18
CA ASP A 123 14.48 -8.82 31.06
C ASP A 123 13.07 -8.56 30.50
N SER A 124 12.83 -8.87 29.23
CA SER A 124 11.51 -8.80 28.62
C SER A 124 10.58 -9.93 29.10
N PHE A 125 11.12 -10.96 29.75
CA PHE A 125 10.36 -12.08 30.29
C PHE A 125 10.23 -11.95 31.80
N ILE A 126 9.03 -11.64 32.28
CA ILE A 126 8.71 -11.47 33.69
C ILE A 126 8.00 -12.73 34.16
N VAL A 127 8.70 -13.61 34.89
CA VAL A 127 8.17 -14.88 35.37
C VAL A 127 7.58 -14.70 36.77
N ALA A 128 6.37 -15.22 37.00
CA ALA A 128 5.74 -15.20 38.34
C ALA A 128 6.54 -16.07 39.33
N GLN A 129 6.60 -15.67 40.60
CA GLN A 129 7.39 -16.38 41.63
C GLN A 129 6.93 -17.80 41.85
N ASP A 130 5.63 -18.09 41.68
CA ASP A 130 4.99 -19.41 41.85
C ASP A 130 4.88 -20.19 40.52
N SER A 131 5.47 -19.68 39.43
CA SER A 131 5.42 -20.32 38.12
C SER A 131 6.22 -21.60 38.06
N ALA A 132 5.74 -22.56 37.26
CA ALA A 132 6.56 -23.64 36.73
C ALA A 132 7.71 -23.09 35.87
N ALA A 133 8.75 -23.89 35.64
CA ALA A 133 9.92 -23.47 34.84
C ALA A 133 9.52 -23.03 33.42
N VAL A 134 10.09 -21.93 32.99
CA VAL A 134 9.88 -21.38 31.65
C VAL A 134 11.08 -21.73 30.75
N GLU A 135 10.84 -22.55 29.74
CA GLU A 135 11.86 -22.98 28.77
C GLU A 135 11.75 -22.24 27.45
N ALA A 136 12.73 -22.38 26.58
CA ALA A 136 12.78 -21.68 25.29
C ALA A 136 11.58 -21.97 24.38
N GLU A 137 11.01 -23.17 24.49
CA GLU A 137 9.80 -23.54 23.74
C GLU A 137 8.60 -22.67 24.12
N HIS A 138 8.35 -22.50 25.43
CA HIS A 138 7.27 -21.65 25.96
C HIS A 138 7.46 -20.18 25.56
N GLN A 139 8.71 -19.71 25.55
CA GLN A 139 9.02 -18.35 25.07
C GLN A 139 8.70 -18.20 23.59
N THR A 140 9.01 -19.22 22.78
CA THR A 140 8.72 -19.22 21.33
C THR A 140 7.21 -19.22 21.06
N GLU A 141 6.44 -19.97 21.84
CA GLU A 141 4.99 -20.01 21.74
C GLU A 141 4.37 -18.68 22.13
N ALA A 142 4.77 -18.10 23.26
CA ALA A 142 4.34 -16.79 23.71
C ALA A 142 4.66 -15.69 22.66
N PHE A 143 5.80 -15.80 21.98
CA PHE A 143 6.16 -14.89 20.91
C PHE A 143 5.23 -15.00 19.69
N LYS A 144 4.87 -16.22 19.28
CA LYS A 144 3.92 -16.44 18.18
C LYS A 144 2.54 -15.90 18.53
N ASP A 145 2.08 -16.15 19.75
CA ASP A 145 0.81 -15.63 20.26
C ASP A 145 0.81 -14.09 20.31
N ALA A 146 1.89 -13.49 20.79
CA ALA A 146 2.07 -12.04 20.80
C ALA A 146 1.97 -11.44 19.39
N GLN A 147 2.59 -12.06 18.40
CA GLN A 147 2.53 -11.62 17.01
C GLN A 147 1.11 -11.75 16.43
N ALA A 148 0.41 -12.84 16.74
CA ALA A 148 -0.98 -13.05 16.30
C ALA A 148 -1.91 -12.01 16.91
N LYS A 149 -1.82 -11.76 18.21
CA LYS A 149 -2.62 -10.73 18.91
C LYS A 149 -2.35 -9.31 18.41
N MET A 150 -1.09 -8.99 18.10
CA MET A 150 -0.75 -7.69 17.52
C MET A 150 -1.38 -7.50 16.14
N ARG A 151 -1.40 -8.55 15.31
CA ARG A 151 -2.07 -8.53 14.01
C ARG A 151 -3.57 -8.35 14.19
N GLU A 152 -4.20 -9.16 15.03
CA GLU A 152 -5.64 -9.10 15.31
C GLU A 152 -6.06 -7.72 15.83
N ALA A 153 -5.29 -7.14 16.75
CA ALA A 153 -5.54 -5.78 17.25
C ALA A 153 -5.51 -4.74 16.15
N ALA A 154 -4.56 -4.84 15.21
CA ALA A 154 -4.45 -3.90 14.09
C ALA A 154 -5.56 -4.12 13.02
N GLU A 155 -5.97 -5.36 12.77
CA GLU A 155 -7.06 -5.70 11.84
C GLU A 155 -8.42 -5.25 12.37
N ASN A 156 -8.60 -5.19 13.69
CA ASN A 156 -9.81 -4.70 14.35
C ASN A 156 -9.79 -3.19 14.64
N ASP A 157 -8.68 -2.51 14.44
CA ASP A 157 -8.57 -1.05 14.63
C ASP A 157 -9.13 -0.31 13.40
N THR A 158 -10.44 -0.11 13.42
CA THR A 158 -11.16 0.59 12.33
C THR A 158 -10.68 2.03 12.12
N ALA A 159 -10.26 2.73 13.16
CA ALA A 159 -9.75 4.09 13.06
C ALA A 159 -8.38 4.12 12.35
N LEU A 160 -7.54 3.17 12.66
CA LEU A 160 -6.24 3.00 12.04
C LEU A 160 -6.35 2.66 10.55
N LEU A 161 -7.24 1.70 10.22
CA LEU A 161 -7.53 1.32 8.84
C LEU A 161 -8.14 2.48 8.04
N ALA A 162 -9.10 3.21 8.61
CA ALA A 162 -9.67 4.40 7.99
C ALA A 162 -8.62 5.48 7.72
N SER A 163 -7.71 5.72 8.67
CA SER A 163 -6.61 6.68 8.50
C SER A 163 -5.67 6.30 7.36
N ALA A 164 -5.37 5.00 7.21
CA ALA A 164 -4.55 4.51 6.09
C ALA A 164 -5.25 4.71 4.74
N GLN A 165 -6.55 4.45 4.67
CA GLN A 165 -7.36 4.66 3.47
C GLN A 165 -7.45 6.15 3.10
N GLN A 166 -7.75 7.02 4.06
CA GLN A 166 -7.80 8.47 3.84
C GLN A 166 -6.45 9.03 3.35
N ARG A 167 -5.34 8.51 3.88
CA ARG A 167 -4.00 8.90 3.43
C ARG A 167 -3.80 8.54 1.96
N ALA A 168 -4.16 7.33 1.54
CA ALA A 168 -4.07 6.92 0.15
C ALA A 168 -4.96 7.77 -0.76
N GLN A 169 -6.21 8.01 -0.37
CA GLN A 169 -7.14 8.88 -1.10
C GLN A 169 -6.57 10.29 -1.28
N LYS A 170 -6.06 10.89 -0.22
CA LYS A 170 -5.49 12.24 -0.29
C LYS A 170 -4.31 12.33 -1.26
N LEU A 171 -3.41 11.35 -1.24
CA LEU A 171 -2.28 11.33 -2.17
C LEU A 171 -2.71 11.13 -3.62
N LEU A 172 -3.74 10.30 -3.87
CA LEU A 172 -4.30 10.10 -5.20
C LEU A 172 -5.02 11.36 -5.71
N GLU A 173 -5.79 12.02 -4.85
CA GLU A 173 -6.44 13.30 -5.15
C GLU A 173 -5.41 14.36 -5.53
N ASP A 174 -4.39 14.57 -4.69
CA ASP A 174 -3.33 15.53 -4.93
C ASP A 174 -2.61 15.23 -6.26
N TYR A 175 -2.38 13.96 -6.60
CA TYR A 175 -1.79 13.55 -7.86
C TYR A 175 -2.65 13.97 -9.05
N VAL A 176 -3.95 13.64 -9.06
CA VAL A 176 -4.87 13.96 -10.15
C VAL A 176 -4.99 15.49 -10.34
N LEU A 177 -5.16 16.22 -9.24
CA LEU A 177 -5.27 17.67 -9.26
C LEU A 177 -3.99 18.34 -9.76
N ASN A 178 -2.82 17.86 -9.36
CA ASN A 178 -1.53 18.40 -9.81
C ASN A 178 -1.31 18.15 -11.31
N ILE A 179 -1.69 16.98 -11.83
CA ILE A 179 -1.64 16.73 -13.29
C ILE A 179 -2.60 17.70 -14.00
N GLY A 180 -3.85 17.84 -13.53
CA GLY A 180 -4.80 18.79 -14.11
C GLY A 180 -4.24 20.21 -14.18
N ASN A 181 -3.73 20.70 -13.06
CA ASN A 181 -3.12 22.03 -12.99
C ASN A 181 -1.96 22.20 -13.97
N SER A 182 -1.13 21.18 -14.17
CA SER A 182 0.03 21.24 -15.08
C SER A 182 -0.35 21.32 -16.55
N VAL A 183 -1.55 20.85 -16.91
CA VAL A 183 -2.07 20.86 -18.30
C VAL A 183 -3.23 21.83 -18.51
N GLY A 184 -3.58 22.63 -17.49
CA GLY A 184 -4.66 23.60 -17.56
C GLY A 184 -6.07 22.96 -17.60
N LYS A 185 -6.22 21.73 -17.10
CA LYS A 185 -7.49 21.01 -16.95
C LYS A 185 -7.93 20.98 -15.50
N THR A 186 -9.23 21.02 -15.27
CA THR A 186 -9.82 20.82 -13.96
C THR A 186 -10.51 19.46 -13.94
N TYR A 187 -9.94 18.51 -13.19
CA TYR A 187 -10.55 17.20 -13.04
C TYR A 187 -11.49 17.14 -11.83
N THR A 188 -12.61 16.46 -12.02
CA THR A 188 -13.54 16.08 -10.94
C THR A 188 -13.32 14.61 -10.61
N ILE A 189 -13.03 14.31 -9.33
CA ILE A 189 -12.75 12.94 -8.89
C ILE A 189 -14.04 12.31 -8.36
N LYS A 190 -14.35 11.10 -8.86
CA LYS A 190 -15.38 10.22 -8.33
C LYS A 190 -14.73 9.02 -7.67
N TRP A 191 -15.14 8.72 -6.43
CA TRP A 191 -14.64 7.58 -5.69
C TRP A 191 -15.61 6.40 -5.79
N VAL A 192 -15.08 5.22 -6.07
CA VAL A 192 -15.77 3.94 -5.99
C VAL A 192 -15.05 3.11 -4.93
N TYR A 193 -15.80 2.65 -3.93
CA TYR A 193 -15.25 1.85 -2.84
C TYR A 193 -15.58 0.39 -3.06
N LEU A 194 -14.58 -0.48 -3.08
CA LEU A 194 -14.79 -1.91 -3.05
C LEU A 194 -15.16 -2.33 -1.62
N ASN A 195 -16.18 -3.18 -1.49
CA ASN A 195 -16.54 -3.76 -0.20
C ASN A 195 -15.47 -4.75 0.25
N ALA A 196 -15.24 -4.85 1.56
CA ALA A 196 -14.23 -5.74 2.15
C ALA A 196 -14.49 -7.24 1.85
N GLU A 197 -15.72 -7.59 1.43
CA GLU A 197 -16.17 -8.97 1.13
C GLU A 197 -16.24 -9.29 -0.38
N ALA A 198 -15.85 -8.35 -1.26
CA ALA A 198 -15.85 -8.61 -2.69
C ALA A 198 -14.67 -9.53 -3.06
N ASP A 199 -14.94 -10.80 -3.24
CA ASP A 199 -14.09 -11.73 -3.98
C ASP A 199 -13.85 -11.11 -5.39
N PRO A 200 -12.62 -11.05 -5.91
CA PRO A 200 -12.33 -10.46 -7.23
C PRO A 200 -13.07 -11.13 -8.40
N SER A 201 -13.83 -12.20 -8.16
CA SER A 201 -14.70 -12.87 -9.14
C SER A 201 -16.12 -12.33 -9.24
N ASP A 202 -16.61 -11.53 -8.28
CA ASP A 202 -17.96 -10.97 -8.29
C ASP A 202 -17.93 -9.46 -8.65
N GLY A 203 -18.22 -9.16 -9.92
CA GLY A 203 -18.30 -7.80 -10.45
C GLY A 203 -19.58 -7.04 -10.05
N ALA A 204 -19.89 -6.95 -8.76
CA ALA A 204 -20.99 -6.15 -8.25
C ALA A 204 -20.49 -4.87 -7.60
N SER A 205 -20.43 -3.80 -8.37
CA SER A 205 -20.18 -2.44 -7.88
C SER A 205 -21.46 -1.82 -7.34
N GLU A 206 -21.58 -1.71 -6.04
CA GLU A 206 -22.56 -0.84 -5.42
C GLU A 206 -21.97 0.56 -5.27
N SER A 207 -22.39 1.48 -6.11
CA SER A 207 -21.94 2.88 -6.08
C SER A 207 -22.63 3.61 -4.94
N ILE A 208 -21.91 3.87 -3.85
CA ILE A 208 -22.37 4.78 -2.82
C ILE A 208 -21.94 6.20 -3.22
N THR A 209 -22.89 6.97 -3.73
CA THR A 209 -22.74 8.41 -3.90
C THR A 209 -22.81 9.07 -2.52
N VAL A 210 -21.69 9.67 -2.09
CA VAL A 210 -21.67 10.54 -0.92
C VAL A 210 -22.41 11.84 -1.27
N PRO A 211 -23.39 12.31 -0.48
CA PRO A 211 -24.05 13.57 -0.74
C PRO A 211 -23.06 14.73 -0.53
N GLU A 212 -23.04 15.63 -1.50
CA GLU A 212 -22.40 16.92 -1.48
C GLU A 212 -22.87 17.69 -0.23
N ASN A 213 -21.94 18.08 0.62
CA ASN A 213 -22.26 18.88 1.80
C ASN A 213 -22.32 20.37 1.38
N PRO A 214 -23.35 21.16 1.79
CA PRO A 214 -23.58 22.51 1.34
C PRO A 214 -22.54 23.53 1.82
#